data_4ff406037ed9c490c548447df1dc80b6
#
_entry.id   4ff406037ed9c490c548447df1dc80b6
#
_cell.length_a   1.000
_cell.length_b   1.000
_cell.length_c   1.000
_cell.angle_alpha   90.00
_cell.angle_beta   90.00
_cell.angle_gamma   90.00
#
_symmetry.space_group_name_H-M   'P 1'
#
loop_
_entity.id
_entity.type
_entity.pdbx_description
1 polymer ?
#
loop_
_entity_poly.entity_id
_entity_poly.type
_entity_poly.pdbx_seq_one_letter_code
_entity_poly.pdbx_strand_id
1 'polypeptide(L)'
;MLDTDMGLRNLDVVMGMEDQIQYNLIDLLENKCRLKQALIRDKRYPNLFMIPAALRCRKIMDYESKLYTLISHLKQEFDFCLIDCPAGIEDGFHFAVSAADRAVVVTSPHISAVRDAGRVICLLDGMRLSQIDLLINAYNARMVRK
;
A
#
# COMPACT_ATOMS: atom_id res chain seq x y z
N MET A 1 3.16 -7.43 -3.48
CA MET A 1 2.82 -5.99 -3.26
C MET A 1 1.36 -5.80 -3.56
N LEU A 2 0.68 -4.93 -2.84
CA LEU A 2 -0.73 -4.62 -3.02
C LEU A 2 -0.87 -3.09 -3.15
N ASP A 3 -1.35 -2.62 -4.29
CA ASP A 3 -1.61 -1.20 -4.52
C ASP A 3 -3.03 -0.87 -4.00
N THR A 4 -3.12 0.07 -3.06
CA THR A 4 -4.39 0.57 -2.52
C THR A 4 -4.66 2.04 -2.89
N ASP A 5 -3.83 2.66 -3.74
CA ASP A 5 -4.03 4.03 -4.23
C ASP A 5 -5.09 4.06 -5.34
N MET A 6 -6.36 3.92 -4.92
CA MET A 6 -7.49 3.89 -5.85
C MET A 6 -7.64 5.21 -6.59
N GLY A 7 -7.66 5.12 -7.91
CA GLY A 7 -7.83 6.26 -8.80
C GLY A 7 -6.53 6.73 -9.45
N LEU A 8 -5.41 6.83 -8.74
CA LEU A 8 -4.12 7.21 -9.32
C LEU A 8 -3.39 5.99 -9.89
N ARG A 9 -3.32 4.89 -9.13
CA ARG A 9 -2.73 3.62 -9.59
C ARG A 9 -1.36 3.81 -10.25
N ASN A 10 -0.38 4.24 -9.47
CA ASN A 10 0.96 4.53 -9.98
C ASN A 10 1.96 3.39 -9.79
N LEU A 11 1.69 2.44 -8.91
CA LEU A 11 2.62 1.36 -8.58
C LEU A 11 2.92 0.46 -9.80
N ASP A 12 1.92 0.17 -10.62
CA ASP A 12 2.07 -0.62 -11.85
C ASP A 12 3.01 0.04 -12.86
N VAL A 13 2.92 1.37 -13.01
CA VAL A 13 3.82 2.15 -13.90
C VAL A 13 5.25 2.13 -13.35
N VAL A 14 5.44 2.37 -12.05
CA VAL A 14 6.77 2.33 -11.40
C VAL A 14 7.40 0.94 -11.55
N MET A 15 6.59 -0.12 -11.48
CA MET A 15 7.04 -1.50 -11.63
C MET A 15 7.17 -1.96 -13.09
N GLY A 16 6.66 -1.20 -14.06
CA GLY A 16 6.63 -1.58 -15.48
C GLY A 16 5.75 -2.79 -15.75
N MET A 17 4.60 -2.84 -15.10
CA MET A 17 3.65 -3.97 -15.17
C MET A 17 2.29 -3.57 -15.76
N GLU A 18 2.12 -2.33 -16.19
CA GLU A 18 0.84 -1.75 -16.64
C GLU A 18 0.18 -2.54 -17.77
N ASP A 19 0.97 -3.08 -18.70
CA ASP A 19 0.47 -3.85 -19.84
C ASP A 19 -0.02 -5.27 -19.48
N GLN A 20 0.20 -5.72 -18.25
CA GLN A 20 -0.14 -7.09 -17.81
C GLN A 20 -1.44 -7.14 -17.01
N ILE A 21 -2.06 -5.99 -16.74
CA ILE A 21 -3.22 -5.89 -15.86
C ILE A 21 -4.49 -6.36 -16.57
N GLN A 22 -5.07 -7.43 -16.06
CA GLN A 22 -6.38 -7.95 -16.49
C GLN A 22 -7.46 -7.68 -15.44
N TYR A 23 -7.10 -7.82 -14.16
CA TYR A 23 -7.97 -7.63 -13.01
C TYR A 23 -7.24 -6.78 -11.97
N ASN A 24 -8.01 -6.08 -11.14
CA ASN A 24 -7.53 -5.19 -10.09
C ASN A 24 -8.02 -5.65 -8.71
N LEU A 25 -7.60 -4.95 -7.66
CA LEU A 25 -7.96 -5.28 -6.29
C LEU A 25 -9.48 -5.32 -6.06
N ILE A 26 -10.23 -4.37 -6.61
CA ILE A 26 -11.70 -4.35 -6.43
C ILE A 26 -12.35 -5.53 -7.14
N ASP A 27 -11.90 -5.90 -8.35
CA ASP A 27 -12.42 -7.09 -9.03
C ASP A 27 -12.22 -8.35 -8.18
N LEU A 28 -11.08 -8.46 -7.51
CA LEU A 28 -10.79 -9.55 -6.60
C LEU A 28 -11.69 -9.53 -5.35
N LEU A 29 -11.84 -8.36 -4.70
CA LEU A 29 -12.69 -8.20 -3.51
C LEU A 29 -14.19 -8.39 -3.81
N GLU A 30 -14.60 -8.18 -5.05
CA GLU A 30 -15.95 -8.45 -5.55
C GLU A 30 -16.15 -9.89 -6.07
N ASN A 31 -15.12 -10.76 -5.98
CA ASN A 31 -15.11 -12.14 -6.48
C ASN A 31 -15.36 -12.23 -8.00
N LYS A 32 -15.02 -11.22 -8.78
CA LYS A 32 -15.07 -11.24 -10.23
C LYS A 32 -13.93 -12.05 -10.86
N CYS A 33 -12.86 -12.26 -10.10
CA CYS A 33 -11.71 -13.06 -10.52
C CYS A 33 -11.16 -13.88 -9.34
N ARG A 34 -10.32 -14.87 -9.63
CA ARG A 34 -9.56 -15.61 -8.62
C ARG A 34 -8.25 -14.90 -8.32
N LEU A 35 -7.68 -15.10 -7.13
CA LEU A 35 -6.40 -14.50 -6.71
C LEU A 35 -5.30 -14.67 -7.78
N LYS A 36 -5.12 -15.86 -8.31
CA LYS A 36 -4.11 -16.14 -9.36
C LYS A 36 -4.28 -15.33 -10.65
N GLN A 37 -5.48 -14.82 -10.93
CA GLN A 37 -5.76 -14.00 -12.12
C GLN A 37 -5.47 -12.52 -11.86
N ALA A 38 -5.58 -12.06 -10.61
CA ALA A 38 -5.25 -10.70 -10.20
C ALA A 38 -3.77 -10.52 -9.83
N LEU A 39 -3.06 -11.61 -9.50
CA LEU A 39 -1.63 -11.60 -9.20
C LEU A 39 -0.81 -11.47 -10.49
N ILE A 40 -0.10 -10.37 -10.64
CA ILE A 40 0.85 -10.12 -11.72
C ILE A 40 2.25 -10.43 -11.20
N ARG A 41 2.97 -11.33 -11.88
CA ARG A 41 4.35 -11.68 -11.52
C ARG A 41 5.35 -10.75 -12.21
N ASP A 42 6.30 -10.21 -11.47
CA ASP A 42 7.40 -9.44 -12.06
C ASP A 42 8.31 -10.34 -12.92
N LYS A 43 8.66 -9.83 -14.11
CA LYS A 43 9.52 -10.59 -15.05
C LYS A 43 10.98 -10.63 -14.59
N ARG A 44 11.44 -9.64 -13.81
CA ARG A 44 12.82 -9.49 -13.32
C ARG A 44 13.03 -10.24 -11.99
N TYR A 45 11.98 -10.24 -11.15
CA TYR A 45 12.02 -10.80 -9.80
C TYR A 45 10.96 -11.89 -9.64
N PRO A 46 11.33 -13.19 -9.80
CA PRO A 46 10.37 -14.29 -9.88
C PRO A 46 9.53 -14.51 -8.61
N ASN A 47 9.96 -13.98 -7.48
CA ASN A 47 9.24 -14.06 -6.21
C ASN A 47 8.45 -12.78 -5.88
N LEU A 48 8.44 -11.80 -6.79
CA LEU A 48 7.70 -10.56 -6.64
C LEU A 48 6.39 -10.62 -7.43
N PHE A 49 5.30 -10.35 -6.73
CA PHE A 49 3.96 -10.30 -7.29
C PHE A 49 3.29 -8.99 -6.91
N MET A 50 2.39 -8.51 -7.77
CA MET A 50 1.62 -7.30 -7.54
C MET A 50 0.13 -7.55 -7.79
N ILE A 51 -0.73 -6.95 -6.97
CA ILE A 51 -2.15 -6.76 -7.24
C ILE A 51 -2.35 -5.24 -7.42
N PRO A 52 -2.78 -4.78 -8.61
CA PRO A 52 -2.93 -3.35 -8.89
C PRO A 52 -4.20 -2.78 -8.27
N ALA A 53 -4.19 -1.49 -7.95
CA ALA A 53 -5.37 -0.75 -7.54
C ALA A 53 -6.39 -0.62 -8.69
N ALA A 54 -7.63 -0.31 -8.34
CA ALA A 54 -8.66 0.02 -9.32
C ALA A 54 -8.57 1.50 -9.72
N LEU A 55 -8.83 1.81 -10.98
CA LEU A 55 -8.92 3.20 -11.46
C LEU A 55 -10.12 3.97 -10.90
N ARG A 56 -11.11 3.28 -10.37
CA ARG A 56 -12.31 3.89 -9.76
C ARG A 56 -12.81 3.03 -8.61
N CYS A 57 -12.97 3.64 -7.46
CA CYS A 57 -13.66 3.06 -6.31
C CYS A 57 -14.38 4.19 -5.57
N ARG A 58 -15.69 4.08 -5.36
CA ARG A 58 -16.47 5.17 -4.74
C ARG A 58 -16.58 5.03 -3.22
N LYS A 59 -16.51 3.81 -2.68
CA LYS A 59 -16.73 3.51 -1.27
C LYS A 59 -15.75 2.43 -0.83
N ILE A 60 -14.49 2.80 -0.75
CA ILE A 60 -13.43 1.83 -0.47
C ILE A 60 -13.61 1.15 0.89
N MET A 61 -14.13 1.85 1.89
CA MET A 61 -14.35 1.32 3.23
C MET A 61 -15.38 0.17 3.28
N ASP A 62 -16.28 0.06 2.29
CA ASP A 62 -17.19 -1.08 2.20
C ASP A 62 -16.47 -2.42 1.97
N TYR A 63 -15.18 -2.38 1.60
CA TYR A 63 -14.34 -3.56 1.32
C TYR A 63 -13.35 -3.89 2.44
N GLU A 64 -13.35 -3.18 3.56
CA GLU A 64 -12.38 -3.35 4.65
C GLU A 64 -12.31 -4.80 5.16
N SER A 65 -13.45 -5.41 5.47
CA SER A 65 -13.51 -6.80 5.94
C SER A 65 -13.01 -7.81 4.90
N LYS A 66 -13.24 -7.53 3.62
CA LYS A 66 -12.77 -8.36 2.53
C LYS A 66 -11.27 -8.22 2.31
N LEU A 67 -10.72 -7.01 2.49
CA LEU A 67 -9.28 -6.77 2.46
C LEU A 67 -8.60 -7.57 3.57
N TYR A 68 -9.12 -7.51 4.79
CA TYR A 68 -8.58 -8.28 5.91
C TYR A 68 -8.55 -9.79 5.61
N THR A 69 -9.63 -10.33 5.04
CA THR A 69 -9.70 -11.73 4.62
C THR A 69 -8.67 -12.06 3.53
N LEU A 70 -8.52 -11.18 2.53
CA LEU A 70 -7.53 -11.34 1.47
C LEU A 70 -6.10 -11.36 2.04
N ILE A 71 -5.76 -10.39 2.90
CA ILE A 71 -4.43 -10.32 3.53
C ILE A 71 -4.17 -11.57 4.38
N SER A 72 -5.17 -12.08 5.09
CA SER A 72 -5.05 -13.30 5.86
C SER A 72 -4.71 -14.54 5.00
N HIS A 73 -5.24 -14.61 3.77
CA HIS A 73 -4.86 -15.64 2.80
C HIS A 73 -3.46 -15.41 2.23
N LEU A 74 -3.12 -14.17 1.88
CA LEU A 74 -1.80 -13.83 1.36
C LEU A 74 -0.68 -14.13 2.35
N LYS A 75 -0.91 -13.97 3.65
CA LYS A 75 0.04 -14.33 4.71
C LYS A 75 0.37 -15.83 4.76
N GLN A 76 -0.45 -16.69 4.17
CA GLN A 76 -0.19 -18.14 4.09
C GLN A 76 0.66 -18.50 2.86
N GLU A 77 0.67 -17.64 1.84
CA GLU A 77 1.35 -17.91 0.56
C GLU A 77 2.65 -17.09 0.39
N PHE A 78 2.80 -15.99 1.14
CA PHE A 78 3.92 -15.05 0.98
C PHE A 78 4.57 -14.71 2.32
N ASP A 79 5.89 -14.58 2.34
CA ASP A 79 6.67 -14.15 3.51
C ASP A 79 6.37 -12.69 3.89
N PHE A 80 6.12 -11.83 2.88
CA PHE A 80 5.83 -10.42 3.06
C PHE A 80 4.69 -9.97 2.14
N CYS A 81 3.76 -9.18 2.70
CA CYS A 81 2.76 -8.45 1.95
C CYS A 81 2.97 -6.94 2.16
N LEU A 82 3.47 -6.25 1.14
CA LEU A 82 3.66 -4.80 1.17
C LEU A 82 2.39 -4.14 0.62
N ILE A 83 1.73 -3.33 1.45
CA ILE A 83 0.55 -2.55 1.08
C ILE A 83 1.03 -1.13 0.76
N ASP A 84 0.92 -0.74 -0.51
CA ASP A 84 1.19 0.62 -0.96
C ASP A 84 -0.01 1.49 -0.64
N CYS A 85 0.19 2.41 0.30
CA CYS A 85 -0.84 3.25 0.89
C CYS A 85 -0.89 4.59 0.15
N PRO A 86 -2.07 5.10 -0.22
CA PRO A 86 -2.20 6.43 -0.82
C PRO A 86 -1.70 7.52 0.13
N ALA A 87 -1.29 8.64 -0.44
CA ALA A 87 -0.94 9.83 0.33
C ALA A 87 -2.17 10.41 1.07
N GLY A 88 -1.93 11.08 2.21
CA GLY A 88 -2.99 11.67 3.02
C GLY A 88 -3.44 10.75 4.17
N ILE A 89 -4.55 11.10 4.79
CA ILE A 89 -5.10 10.45 5.99
C ILE A 89 -6.60 10.13 5.83
N GLU A 90 -7.06 10.09 4.59
CA GLU A 90 -8.46 9.88 4.23
C GLU A 90 -8.81 8.37 4.22
N ASP A 91 -9.98 8.02 3.69
CA ASP A 91 -10.50 6.64 3.65
C ASP A 91 -9.51 5.62 3.06
N GLY A 92 -8.73 6.01 2.04
CA GLY A 92 -7.71 5.14 1.43
C GLY A 92 -6.61 4.75 2.42
N PHE A 93 -6.15 5.69 3.25
CA PHE A 93 -5.22 5.43 4.34
C PHE A 93 -5.80 4.46 5.37
N HIS A 94 -7.01 4.73 5.86
CA HIS A 94 -7.67 3.85 6.82
C HIS A 94 -7.87 2.44 6.26
N PHE A 95 -8.28 2.33 5.01
CA PHE A 95 -8.44 1.06 4.32
C PHE A 95 -7.11 0.29 4.25
N ALA A 96 -6.00 0.93 3.85
CA ALA A 96 -4.69 0.29 3.76
C ALA A 96 -4.20 -0.22 5.13
N VAL A 97 -4.36 0.61 6.16
CA VAL A 97 -3.88 0.31 7.52
C VAL A 97 -4.73 -0.74 8.23
N SER A 98 -6.02 -0.86 7.90
CA SER A 98 -6.95 -1.78 8.57
C SER A 98 -6.51 -3.24 8.56
N ALA A 99 -5.75 -3.65 7.55
CA ALA A 99 -5.25 -5.02 7.40
C ALA A 99 -3.73 -5.16 7.60
N ALA A 100 -3.05 -4.10 8.01
CA ALA A 100 -1.61 -4.09 8.22
C ALA A 100 -1.23 -4.52 9.65
N ASP A 101 -0.07 -5.20 9.79
CA ASP A 101 0.52 -5.52 11.09
C ASP A 101 1.57 -4.50 11.51
N ARG A 102 2.22 -3.88 10.53
CA ARG A 102 3.31 -2.90 10.69
C ARG A 102 3.17 -1.78 9.71
N ALA A 103 3.73 -0.64 10.02
CA ALA A 103 3.80 0.50 9.11
C ALA A 103 5.23 1.01 8.96
N VAL A 104 5.56 1.45 7.75
CA VAL A 104 6.76 2.25 7.47
C VAL A 104 6.30 3.60 6.95
N VAL A 105 6.48 4.64 7.76
CA VAL A 105 6.16 6.01 7.37
C VAL A 105 7.34 6.57 6.59
N VAL A 106 7.13 6.82 5.30
CA VAL A 106 8.18 7.37 4.42
C VAL A 106 8.04 8.88 4.34
N THR A 107 9.13 9.60 4.61
CA THR A 107 9.17 11.07 4.54
C THR A 107 10.45 11.56 3.89
N SER A 108 10.50 12.85 3.56
CA SER A 108 11.71 13.55 3.15
C SER A 108 12.17 14.53 4.26
N PRO A 109 13.43 15.02 4.26
CA PRO A 109 13.95 15.91 5.30
C PRO A 109 13.44 17.37 5.21
N HIS A 110 12.30 17.59 4.55
CA HIS A 110 11.65 18.90 4.52
C HIS A 110 10.73 19.08 5.72
N ILE A 111 10.70 20.29 6.30
CA ILE A 111 9.95 20.62 7.52
C ILE A 111 8.47 20.23 7.41
N SER A 112 7.82 20.51 6.25
CA SER A 112 6.43 20.14 6.02
C SER A 112 6.23 18.62 6.02
N ALA A 113 7.09 17.88 5.30
CA ALA A 113 7.01 16.43 5.22
C ALA A 113 7.24 15.75 6.58
N VAL A 114 8.21 16.24 7.36
CA VAL A 114 8.46 15.76 8.74
C VAL A 114 7.25 16.01 9.65
N ARG A 115 6.61 17.20 9.53
CA ARG A 115 5.40 17.52 10.28
C ARG A 115 4.24 16.60 9.92
N ASP A 116 4.06 16.31 8.62
CA ASP A 116 2.99 15.42 8.15
C ASP A 116 3.26 13.98 8.56
N ALA A 117 4.51 13.51 8.48
CA ALA A 117 4.91 12.21 9.00
C ALA A 117 4.62 12.07 10.51
N GLY A 118 4.89 13.12 11.30
CA GLY A 118 4.55 13.14 12.73
C GLY A 118 3.05 12.97 12.98
N ARG A 119 2.19 13.62 12.17
CA ARG A 119 0.73 13.46 12.27
C ARG A 119 0.29 12.04 11.93
N VAL A 120 0.85 11.46 10.86
CA VAL A 120 0.57 10.08 10.47
C VAL A 120 0.98 9.11 11.57
N ILE A 121 2.17 9.27 12.16
CA ILE A 121 2.63 8.43 13.28
C ILE A 121 1.67 8.52 14.47
N CYS A 122 1.21 9.73 14.84
CA CYS A 122 0.24 9.90 15.92
C CYS A 122 -1.11 9.20 15.63
N LEU A 123 -1.54 9.17 14.37
CA LEU A 123 -2.75 8.43 13.97
C LEU A 123 -2.53 6.91 14.08
N LEU A 124 -1.41 6.43 13.58
CA LEU A 124 -1.05 5.01 13.59
C LEU A 124 -0.86 4.47 15.01
N ASP A 125 -0.34 5.28 15.95
CA ASP A 125 -0.15 4.91 17.36
C ASP A 125 -1.49 4.57 18.06
N GLY A 126 -2.59 5.20 17.60
CA GLY A 126 -3.96 4.86 18.03
C GLY A 126 -4.52 3.56 17.40
N MET A 127 -3.82 2.99 16.40
CA MET A 127 -4.21 1.77 15.70
C MET A 127 -3.40 0.58 16.24
N ARG A 128 -3.93 -0.64 16.09
CA ARG A 128 -3.32 -1.86 16.67
C ARG A 128 -2.16 -2.40 15.82
N LEU A 129 -1.19 -1.55 15.48
CA LEU A 129 0.01 -1.98 14.78
C LEU A 129 1.06 -2.49 15.77
N SER A 130 1.78 -3.55 15.39
CA SER A 130 2.85 -4.11 16.23
C SER A 130 4.14 -3.28 16.19
N GLN A 131 4.34 -2.52 15.11
CA GLN A 131 5.54 -1.71 14.89
C GLN A 131 5.25 -0.58 13.90
N ILE A 132 5.83 0.61 14.18
CA ILE A 132 5.81 1.76 13.29
C ILE A 132 7.25 2.22 13.12
N ASP A 133 7.74 2.18 11.89
CA ASP A 133 9.09 2.62 11.53
C ASP A 133 9.02 3.92 10.72
N LEU A 134 10.04 4.76 10.84
CA LEU A 134 10.21 5.98 10.05
C LEU A 134 11.37 5.83 9.08
N LEU A 135 11.11 6.03 7.79
CA LEU A 135 12.13 6.04 6.73
C LEU A 135 12.26 7.44 6.16
N ILE A 136 13.46 8.00 6.27
CA ILE A 136 13.77 9.32 5.69
C ILE A 136 14.38 9.10 4.30
N ASN A 137 13.59 9.36 3.26
CA ASN A 137 14.00 9.28 1.87
C ASN A 137 14.61 10.61 1.38
N ALA A 138 15.38 10.57 0.29
CA ALA A 138 16.03 11.74 -0.32
C ALA A 138 16.91 12.52 0.68
N TYR A 139 17.52 11.83 1.65
CA TYR A 139 18.41 12.43 2.63
C TYR A 139 19.69 12.95 1.97
N ASN A 140 20.00 14.22 2.20
CA ASN A 140 21.27 14.83 1.81
C ASN A 140 21.96 15.42 3.03
N ALA A 141 23.13 14.89 3.40
CA ALA A 141 23.88 15.33 4.58
C ALA A 141 24.20 16.84 4.59
N ARG A 142 24.20 17.51 3.42
CA ARG A 142 24.37 18.97 3.34
C ARG A 142 23.16 19.77 3.81
N MET A 143 21.96 19.17 3.84
CA MET A 143 20.73 19.84 4.30
C MET A 143 20.62 19.91 5.83
N VAL A 144 21.38 19.09 6.55
CA VAL A 144 21.29 18.97 8.04
C VAL A 144 22.34 19.81 8.75
N ARG A 145 23.26 20.46 8.03
CA ARG A 145 24.35 21.29 8.58
C ARG A 145 24.00 22.77 8.70
N LYS A 146 22.75 23.12 9.05
CA LYS A 146 22.42 24.51 9.40
C LYS A 146 21.81 24.58 10.79
#